data_2c210ec483f820decf6f81f29d0aba5d
#
_entry.id   2c210ec483f820decf6f81f29d0aba5d
#
_cell.length_a   1.000
_cell.length_b   1.000
_cell.length_c   1.000
_cell.angle_alpha   90.00
_cell.angle_beta   90.00
_cell.angle_gamma   90.00
#
_symmetry.space_group_name_H-M   'P 1'
#
loop_
_entity.id
_entity.type
_entity.pdbx_description
1 polymer ?
#
loop_
_entity_poly.entity_id
_entity_poly.type
_entity_poly.pdbx_seq_one_letter_code
_entity_poly.pdbx_strand_id
1 'polypeptide(L)'
;SSKYLLSNLLVCGYCGGGFRRRTERGKIVWRCGTRMEKGKAECENSPTLNNQDVREMLGKVVCNGKYDENVVKDRVKRIDVYEKRLIICYAEKERYQVCEFE
;
A
#
# COMPACT_ATOMS: atom_id res chain seq x y z
N SER A 1 16.83 -0.81 2.66
CA SER A 1 15.44 -1.23 2.78
C SER A 1 14.84 -0.76 4.10
N SER A 2 13.54 -0.59 4.11
CA SER A 2 12.80 -0.15 5.29
C SER A 2 12.53 -1.30 6.25
N LYS A 3 12.49 -1.02 7.54
CA LYS A 3 12.10 -1.99 8.56
C LYS A 3 10.59 -2.24 8.55
N TYR A 4 9.81 -1.41 7.86
CA TYR A 4 8.36 -1.57 7.75
C TYR A 4 8.03 -2.27 6.44
N LEU A 5 7.34 -3.40 6.52
CA LEU A 5 7.03 -4.20 5.34
C LEU A 5 6.26 -3.41 4.29
N LEU A 6 5.23 -2.66 4.68
CA LEU A 6 4.41 -1.92 3.73
C LEU A 6 5.20 -0.84 2.98
N SER A 7 6.25 -0.32 3.58
CA SER A 7 7.14 0.64 2.92
C SER A 7 7.82 0.02 1.69
N ASN A 8 8.02 -1.27 1.71
CA ASN A 8 8.66 -2.00 0.61
C ASN A 8 7.64 -2.52 -0.41
N LEU A 9 6.36 -2.54 -0.07
CA LEU A 9 5.32 -3.11 -0.93
C LEU A 9 4.44 -2.08 -1.62
N LEU A 10 4.13 -0.97 -0.95
CA LEU A 10 3.21 0.03 -1.49
C LEU A 10 3.88 0.89 -2.56
N VAL A 11 3.34 0.85 -3.76
CA VAL A 11 3.85 1.59 -4.92
C VAL A 11 2.69 2.38 -5.52
N CYS A 12 2.95 3.63 -5.86
CA CYS A 12 1.93 4.45 -6.51
C CYS A 12 1.67 3.96 -7.92
N GLY A 13 0.41 3.63 -8.23
CA GLY A 13 0.03 3.17 -9.56
C GLY A 13 0.10 4.25 -10.63
N TYR A 14 0.16 5.52 -10.23
CA TYR A 14 0.22 6.64 -11.17
C TYR A 14 1.64 7.06 -11.52
N CYS A 15 2.55 7.10 -10.54
CA CYS A 15 3.92 7.59 -10.78
C CYS A 15 5.01 6.55 -10.57
N GLY A 16 4.68 5.40 -10.02
CA GLY A 16 5.65 4.34 -9.76
C GLY A 16 6.51 4.54 -8.52
N GLY A 17 6.33 5.63 -7.81
CA GLY A 17 7.08 5.92 -6.59
C GLY A 17 6.58 5.12 -5.40
N GLY A 18 7.46 4.88 -4.43
CA GLY A 18 7.08 4.20 -3.19
C GLY A 18 6.29 5.10 -2.27
N PHE A 19 5.48 4.50 -1.41
CA PHE A 19 4.77 5.22 -0.37
C PHE A 19 5.65 5.35 0.87
N ARG A 20 5.49 6.45 1.60
CA ARG A 20 6.23 6.75 2.82
C ARG A 20 5.32 6.75 4.03
N ARG A 21 5.83 6.22 5.12
CA ARG A 21 5.13 6.15 6.40
C ARG A 21 5.20 7.50 7.10
N ARG A 22 4.05 7.99 7.56
CA ARG A 22 3.96 9.25 8.32
C ARG A 22 3.05 9.07 9.53
N THR A 23 3.31 9.85 10.57
CA THR A 23 2.41 9.95 11.71
C THR A 23 1.69 11.29 11.62
N GLU A 24 0.36 11.27 11.48
CA GLU A 24 -0.45 12.46 11.37
C GLU A 24 -1.60 12.38 12.36
N ARG A 25 -1.69 13.35 13.25
CA ARG A 25 -2.74 13.41 14.28
C ARG A 25 -2.83 12.12 15.10
N GLY A 26 -1.67 11.58 15.46
CA GLY A 26 -1.61 10.34 16.24
C GLY A 26 -1.89 9.07 15.47
N LYS A 27 -2.11 9.15 14.15
CA LYS A 27 -2.39 7.99 13.31
C LYS A 27 -1.26 7.77 12.31
N ILE A 28 -1.02 6.51 11.98
CA ILE A 28 -0.02 6.15 10.99
C ILE A 28 -0.68 6.11 9.63
N VAL A 29 -0.13 6.88 8.68
CA VAL A 29 -0.64 6.94 7.32
C VAL A 29 0.49 6.70 6.33
N TRP A 30 0.10 6.41 5.08
CA TRP A 30 1.03 6.22 3.98
C TRP A 30 0.72 7.23 2.88
N ARG A 31 1.75 7.93 2.42
CA ARG A 31 1.64 8.94 1.36
C ARG A 31 2.62 8.67 0.24
N CYS A 32 2.22 8.98 -0.99
CA CYS A 32 3.09 8.86 -2.15
C CYS A 32 4.36 9.69 -1.97
N GLY A 33 5.52 9.08 -2.12
CA GLY A 33 6.81 9.75 -1.94
C GLY A 33 7.04 10.85 -2.97
N THR A 34 6.60 10.66 -4.22
CA THR A 34 6.73 11.66 -5.27
C THR A 34 5.93 12.91 -4.93
N ARG A 35 4.69 12.72 -4.50
CA ARG A 35 3.84 13.84 -4.11
C ARG A 35 4.42 14.61 -2.92
N MET A 36 5.04 13.90 -1.98
CA MET A 36 5.67 14.53 -0.82
C MET A 36 6.90 15.35 -1.18
N GLU A 37 7.73 14.84 -2.08
CA GLU A 37 8.97 15.50 -2.47
C GLU A 37 8.78 16.59 -3.52
N LYS A 38 7.93 16.34 -4.50
CA LYS A 38 7.79 17.21 -5.67
C LYS A 38 6.50 18.01 -5.71
N GLY A 39 5.60 17.78 -4.77
CA GLY A 39 4.35 18.49 -4.66
C GLY A 39 3.17 17.79 -5.27
N LYS A 40 1.98 18.30 -4.94
CA LYS A 40 0.70 17.72 -5.33
C LYS A 40 0.54 17.59 -6.85
N ALA A 41 1.05 18.55 -7.61
CA ALA A 41 0.90 18.54 -9.07
C ALA A 41 1.61 17.38 -9.74
N GLU A 42 2.68 16.85 -9.13
CA GLU A 42 3.46 15.76 -9.71
C GLU A 42 2.80 14.39 -9.54
N CYS A 43 1.91 14.25 -8.56
CA CYS A 43 1.13 13.02 -8.40
C CYS A 43 -0.20 13.37 -7.73
N GLU A 44 -1.07 13.93 -8.53
CA GLU A 44 -2.32 14.54 -8.09
C GLU A 44 -3.33 13.55 -7.51
N ASN A 45 -3.40 12.36 -8.08
CA ASN A 45 -4.43 11.38 -7.74
C ASN A 45 -4.03 10.35 -6.68
N SER A 46 -2.80 10.42 -6.18
CA SER A 46 -2.37 9.45 -5.16
C SER A 46 -3.12 9.70 -3.84
N PRO A 47 -3.67 8.66 -3.24
CA PRO A 47 -4.40 8.81 -1.98
C PRO A 47 -3.48 8.81 -0.77
N THR A 48 -4.01 9.25 0.37
CA THR A 48 -3.41 9.01 1.66
C THR A 48 -4.07 7.78 2.24
N LEU A 49 -3.27 6.77 2.59
CA LEU A 49 -3.78 5.52 3.12
C LEU A 49 -3.62 5.47 4.63
N ASN A 50 -4.67 5.05 5.32
CA ASN A 50 -4.60 4.78 6.75
C ASN A 50 -3.97 3.40 6.95
N ASN A 51 -2.94 3.30 7.78
CA ASN A 51 -2.22 2.04 8.01
C ASN A 51 -3.13 0.93 8.51
N GLN A 52 -4.04 1.25 9.41
CA GLN A 52 -4.97 0.27 9.96
C GLN A 52 -5.89 -0.30 8.87
N ASP A 53 -6.42 0.58 8.00
CA ASP A 53 -7.30 0.15 6.92
C ASP A 53 -6.59 -0.78 5.94
N VAL A 54 -5.34 -0.46 5.61
CA VAL A 54 -4.54 -1.31 4.72
C VAL A 54 -4.32 -2.68 5.37
N ARG A 55 -3.97 -2.70 6.65
CA ARG A 55 -3.73 -3.96 7.37
C ARG A 55 -5.01 -4.80 7.46
N GLU A 56 -6.15 -4.17 7.71
CA GLU A 56 -7.43 -4.90 7.75
C GLU A 56 -7.76 -5.51 6.39
N MET A 57 -7.57 -4.76 5.32
CA MET A 57 -7.80 -5.25 3.97
C MET A 57 -6.90 -6.44 3.65
N LEU A 58 -5.60 -6.32 3.93
CA LEU A 58 -4.66 -7.41 3.70
C LEU A 58 -4.97 -8.62 4.57
N GLY A 59 -5.40 -8.39 5.80
CA GLY A 59 -5.83 -9.47 6.68
C GLY A 59 -6.96 -10.29 6.10
N LYS A 60 -7.96 -9.62 5.54
CA LYS A 60 -9.12 -10.30 4.93
C LYS A 60 -8.77 -11.02 3.64
N VAL A 61 -7.99 -10.38 2.78
CA VAL A 61 -7.76 -10.83 1.42
C VAL A 61 -6.58 -11.79 1.31
N VAL A 62 -5.51 -11.52 2.02
CA VAL A 62 -4.26 -12.29 1.92
C VAL A 62 -4.10 -13.29 3.05
N CYS A 63 -4.48 -12.89 4.27
CA CYS A 63 -4.21 -13.66 5.50
C CYS A 63 -5.41 -14.45 6.02
N ASN A 64 -6.49 -14.50 5.27
CA ASN A 64 -7.68 -15.28 5.64
C ASN A 64 -8.33 -14.83 6.96
N GLY A 65 -8.32 -13.52 7.21
CA GLY A 65 -9.05 -12.93 8.33
C GLY A 65 -8.26 -11.88 9.10
N LYS A 66 -7.18 -12.27 9.74
CA LYS A 66 -6.37 -11.37 10.56
C LYS A 66 -5.02 -11.09 9.90
N TYR A 67 -4.60 -9.83 9.92
CA TYR A 67 -3.32 -9.43 9.36
C TYR A 67 -2.15 -10.19 10.02
N ASP A 68 -1.32 -10.78 9.19
CA ASP A 68 -0.09 -11.46 9.61
C ASP A 68 1.01 -11.00 8.67
N GLU A 69 1.95 -10.26 9.22
CA GLU A 69 3.04 -9.69 8.43
C GLU A 69 3.88 -10.73 7.70
N ASN A 70 4.11 -11.87 8.34
CA ASN A 70 4.91 -12.94 7.73
C ASN A 70 4.19 -13.55 6.53
N VAL A 71 2.88 -13.70 6.60
CA VAL A 71 2.07 -14.22 5.50
C VAL A 71 2.10 -13.22 4.33
N VAL A 72 1.91 -11.95 4.62
CA VAL A 72 1.96 -10.90 3.58
C VAL A 72 3.34 -10.87 2.93
N LYS A 73 4.39 -10.88 3.72
CA LYS A 73 5.77 -10.87 3.23
C LYS A 73 6.05 -12.03 2.30
N ASP A 74 5.52 -13.21 2.62
CA ASP A 74 5.73 -14.43 1.85
C ASP A 74 4.93 -14.46 0.56
N ARG A 75 3.70 -13.95 0.60
CA ARG A 75 2.75 -14.09 -0.53
C ARG A 75 2.68 -12.89 -1.46
N VAL A 76 2.97 -11.70 -0.97
CA VAL A 76 2.77 -10.46 -1.74
C VAL A 76 4.09 -9.93 -2.26
N LYS A 77 4.12 -9.67 -3.57
CA LYS A 77 5.28 -9.11 -4.25
C LYS A 77 5.24 -7.57 -4.23
N ARG A 78 4.05 -7.01 -4.46
CA ARG A 78 3.86 -5.58 -4.62
C ARG A 78 2.39 -5.22 -4.45
N ILE A 79 2.12 -4.01 -4.01
CA ILE A 79 0.76 -3.49 -3.92
C ILE A 79 0.74 -2.16 -4.69
N ASP A 80 0.04 -2.13 -5.82
CA ASP A 80 -0.13 -0.93 -6.61
C ASP A 80 -1.30 -0.12 -6.06
N VAL A 81 -1.06 1.15 -5.75
CA VAL A 81 -2.04 2.01 -5.09
C VAL A 81 -2.65 2.98 -6.08
N TYR A 82 -3.97 2.99 -6.14
CA TYR A 82 -4.76 3.95 -6.92
C TYR A 82 -5.70 4.70 -6.01
N GLU A 83 -6.36 5.73 -6.51
CA GLU A 83 -7.20 6.61 -5.69
C GLU A 83 -8.24 5.86 -4.87
N LYS A 84 -8.91 4.87 -5.47
CA LYS A 84 -9.99 4.14 -4.80
C LYS A 84 -9.81 2.63 -4.81
N ARG A 85 -8.61 2.16 -5.10
CA ARG A 85 -8.36 0.71 -5.10
C ARG A 85 -6.89 0.39 -4.90
N LEU A 86 -6.67 -0.82 -4.42
CA LEU A 86 -5.34 -1.41 -4.35
C LEU A 86 -5.31 -2.62 -5.26
N ILE A 87 -4.20 -2.83 -5.95
CA ILE A 87 -4.00 -4.04 -6.73
C ILE A 87 -2.88 -4.82 -6.06
N ILE A 88 -3.22 -5.95 -5.47
CA ILE A 88 -2.25 -6.80 -4.78
C ILE A 88 -1.66 -7.74 -5.80
N CYS A 89 -0.35 -7.63 -6.02
CA CYS A 89 0.38 -8.51 -6.93
C CYS A 89 1.07 -9.58 -6.11
N TYR A 90 0.68 -10.84 -6.34
CA TYR A 90 1.21 -11.98 -5.60
C TYR A 90 2.54 -12.45 -6.16
N ALA A 91 3.36 -13.04 -5.29
CA ALA A 91 4.68 -13.55 -5.68
C ALA A 91 4.61 -14.73 -6.62
N GLU A 92 3.53 -15.54 -6.53
CA GLU A 92 3.40 -16.73 -7.37
C GLU A 92 2.58 -16.48 -8.63
N LYS A 93 3.07 -17.01 -9.75
CA LYS A 93 2.33 -17.10 -11.05
C LYS A 93 1.71 -15.80 -11.55
N GLU A 94 2.34 -14.67 -11.29
CA GLU A 94 1.84 -13.37 -11.75
C GLU A 94 0.37 -13.11 -11.43
N ARG A 95 -0.09 -13.67 -10.34
CA ARG A 95 -1.46 -13.51 -9.88
C ARG A 95 -1.65 -12.13 -9.24
N TYR A 96 -2.81 -11.52 -9.45
CA TYR A 96 -3.13 -10.25 -8.79
C TYR A 96 -4.59 -10.21 -8.35
N GLN A 97 -4.90 -9.30 -7.43
CA GLN A 97 -6.23 -9.14 -6.90
C GLN A 97 -6.54 -7.65 -6.71
N VAL A 98 -7.71 -7.23 -7.18
CA VAL A 98 -8.17 -5.84 -7.05
C VAL A 98 -9.02 -5.71 -5.79
N CYS A 99 -8.70 -4.73 -4.94
CA CYS A 99 -9.45 -4.42 -3.73
C CYS A 99 -9.89 -2.97 -3.79
N GLU A 100 -11.19 -2.72 -3.76
CA GLU A 100 -11.72 -1.37 -3.86
C GLU A 100 -12.03 -0.76 -2.49
N PHE A 101 -11.84 0.55 -2.37
CA PHE A 101 -12.24 1.33 -1.21
C PHE A 101 -13.61 1.94 -1.47
N GLU A 102 -14.36 2.09 -0.42
CA GLU A 102 -15.64 2.81 -0.51
C GLU A 102 -15.44 4.31 -0.31
#